data_0e0b512232f546d30d3f002254dbfeac
#
_entry.id   0e0b512232f546d30d3f002254dbfeac
#
_cell.length_a   1.000
_cell.length_b   1.000
_cell.length_c   1.000
_cell.angle_alpha   90.00
_cell.angle_beta   90.00
_cell.angle_gamma   90.00
#
_symmetry.space_group_name_H-M   'P 1'
#
loop_
_entity.id
_entity.type
_entity.pdbx_description
1 polymer ?
#
loop_
_entity_poly.entity_id
_entity_poly.type
_entity_poly.pdbx_seq_one_letter_code
_entity_poly.pdbx_strand_id
1 'polypeptide(L)'
;METRDRLHLIGSVPLENSEQVFRRLADELGPFLRCIPDGETGERSRWVYFQRQMLLDHPAMEIDPTVPPYKFVQWNCKVVREIEQLRFKPGVDPATVVFETGYDKAALASWEIFKRLRASGAIPRQVRFQVCLPTPQASGYLYVSGPARETYFDVYERALKAALANIAKVIPAADLSIQWDVCQEVLAFENYFKDRPAHYKKQIFDMLGRLGDAVPEGVEMGYHLCYGSPRDEHLVQPKDSAILVEMMNGIAAATRRRIDFLHIPVPRDRTDDAYYAPLEGFKRPSGEKGGTKLYLGLLHHDDAAGDARRIDVARRYAGDFGLSAECGWGRTEPGRLPGLLKGHRLAAEGL
;
A
#
# COMPACT_ATOMS: atom_id res chain seq x y z
N MET A 1 6.67 12.98 18.82
CA MET A 1 7.00 11.80 17.99
C MET A 1 8.51 11.54 18.03
N GLU A 2 8.96 10.26 18.09
CA GLU A 2 10.39 9.94 18.00
C GLU A 2 10.94 10.27 16.62
N THR A 3 12.24 10.64 16.51
CA THR A 3 12.86 11.03 15.24
C THR A 3 12.66 9.98 14.15
N ARG A 4 12.85 8.69 14.47
CA ARG A 4 12.69 7.56 13.53
C ARG A 4 11.25 7.29 13.07
N ASP A 5 10.28 8.02 13.63
CA ASP A 5 8.86 7.89 13.28
C ASP A 5 8.36 9.05 12.43
N ARG A 6 9.27 9.96 12.07
CA ARG A 6 8.88 11.16 11.33
C ARG A 6 8.52 10.90 9.89
N LEU A 7 9.12 9.87 9.28
CA LEU A 7 8.85 9.48 7.89
C LEU A 7 8.37 8.04 7.77
N HIS A 8 7.52 7.81 6.77
CA HIS A 8 7.16 6.49 6.27
C HIS A 8 7.25 6.48 4.74
N LEU A 9 7.79 5.39 4.18
CA LEU A 9 7.89 5.18 2.73
C LEU A 9 6.95 4.07 2.29
N ILE A 10 6.21 4.31 1.21
CA ILE A 10 5.09 3.44 0.83
C ILE A 10 5.52 2.14 0.18
N GLY A 11 6.65 2.12 -0.53
CA GLY A 11 7.12 0.86 -1.15
C GLY A 11 8.01 1.13 -2.36
N SER A 12 7.41 1.36 -3.51
CA SER A 12 8.13 1.46 -4.78
C SER A 12 9.04 2.69 -4.89
N VAL A 13 10.26 2.48 -5.43
CA VAL A 13 11.27 3.52 -5.66
C VAL A 13 11.87 3.32 -7.06
N PRO A 14 12.03 4.39 -7.89
CA PRO A 14 12.46 4.28 -9.27
C PRO A 14 13.98 4.10 -9.40
N LEU A 15 14.51 3.03 -8.83
CA LEU A 15 15.91 2.60 -8.94
C LEU A 15 15.98 1.19 -9.55
N GLU A 16 17.15 0.80 -10.01
CA GLU A 16 17.33 -0.44 -10.78
C GLU A 16 17.14 -1.71 -9.96
N ASN A 17 17.56 -1.69 -8.68
CA ASN A 17 17.55 -2.87 -7.82
C ASN A 17 17.44 -2.51 -6.33
N SER A 18 17.08 -3.50 -5.52
CA SER A 18 16.85 -3.32 -4.08
C SER A 18 18.12 -2.87 -3.32
N GLU A 19 19.32 -3.24 -3.78
CA GLU A 19 20.56 -2.78 -3.10
C GLU A 19 20.74 -1.26 -3.23
N GLN A 20 20.52 -0.72 -4.44
CA GLN A 20 20.56 0.73 -4.65
C GLN A 20 19.50 1.44 -3.81
N VAL A 21 18.29 0.87 -3.73
CA VAL A 21 17.20 1.41 -2.90
C VAL A 21 17.60 1.46 -1.44
N PHE A 22 18.04 0.35 -0.87
CA PHE A 22 18.41 0.27 0.54
C PHE A 22 19.53 1.24 0.90
N ARG A 23 20.60 1.31 0.09
CA ARG A 23 21.70 2.23 0.32
C ARG A 23 21.25 3.68 0.27
N ARG A 24 20.50 4.04 -0.76
CA ARG A 24 20.03 5.41 -0.98
C ARG A 24 19.10 5.88 0.12
N LEU A 25 18.11 5.07 0.50
CA LEU A 25 17.16 5.40 1.55
C LEU A 25 17.80 5.44 2.94
N ALA A 26 18.71 4.51 3.24
CA ALA A 26 19.40 4.49 4.52
C ALA A 26 20.33 5.68 4.70
N ASP A 27 21.04 6.07 3.65
CA ASP A 27 21.97 7.22 3.66
C ASP A 27 21.23 8.55 3.83
N GLU A 28 20.16 8.77 3.06
CA GLU A 28 19.49 10.07 3.04
C GLU A 28 18.38 10.24 4.09
N LEU A 29 17.67 9.16 4.43
CA LEU A 29 16.47 9.21 5.26
C LEU A 29 16.53 8.30 6.51
N GLY A 30 17.56 7.46 6.62
CA GLY A 30 17.65 6.43 7.66
C GLY A 30 17.36 6.89 9.10
N PRO A 31 17.83 8.06 9.55
CA PRO A 31 17.53 8.56 10.88
C PRO A 31 16.05 8.79 11.18
N PHE A 32 15.22 8.99 10.14
CA PHE A 32 13.80 9.33 10.25
C PHE A 32 12.87 8.14 9.98
N LEU A 33 13.43 6.96 9.61
CA LEU A 33 12.68 5.78 9.19
C LEU A 33 12.72 4.66 10.22
N ARG A 34 11.58 4.05 10.51
CA ARG A 34 11.48 2.78 11.26
C ARG A 34 11.75 1.57 10.40
N CYS A 35 11.35 1.64 9.14
CA CYS A 35 11.48 0.57 8.18
C CYS A 35 11.85 1.13 6.80
N ILE A 36 12.47 0.29 5.99
CA ILE A 36 12.88 0.61 4.62
C ILE A 36 12.34 -0.48 3.69
N PRO A 37 11.57 -0.11 2.63
CA PRO A 37 11.10 -1.03 1.61
C PRO A 37 12.21 -1.40 0.62
N ASP A 38 12.03 -2.50 -0.11
CA ASP A 38 12.96 -2.94 -1.16
C ASP A 38 12.82 -2.18 -2.50
N GLY A 39 11.88 -1.25 -2.55
CA GLY A 39 11.63 -0.41 -3.71
C GLY A 39 10.77 -1.06 -4.81
N GLU A 40 10.32 -2.29 -4.63
CA GLU A 40 9.51 -3.01 -5.63
C GLU A 40 10.12 -2.94 -7.03
N THR A 41 11.43 -3.13 -7.14
CA THR A 41 12.19 -2.97 -8.37
C THR A 41 11.92 -4.08 -9.40
N GLY A 42 12.35 -3.87 -10.65
CA GLY A 42 12.21 -4.84 -11.72
C GLY A 42 10.75 -5.06 -12.12
N GLU A 43 10.31 -6.32 -12.19
CA GLU A 43 8.95 -6.69 -12.61
C GLU A 43 7.87 -6.11 -11.69
N ARG A 44 8.18 -5.90 -10.41
CA ARG A 44 7.27 -5.32 -9.41
C ARG A 44 7.15 -3.79 -9.48
N SER A 45 7.94 -3.10 -10.31
CA SER A 45 7.98 -1.62 -10.40
C SER A 45 6.62 -0.97 -10.74
N ARG A 46 5.69 -1.76 -11.25
CA ARG A 46 4.31 -1.35 -11.56
C ARG A 46 3.29 -1.98 -10.62
N TRP A 47 3.63 -2.10 -9.33
CA TRP A 47 2.75 -2.66 -8.30
C TRP A 47 2.27 -4.08 -8.69
N VAL A 48 0.96 -4.37 -8.68
CA VAL A 48 0.39 -5.71 -8.97
C VAL A 48 0.35 -6.09 -10.46
N TYR A 49 0.92 -5.28 -11.36
CA TYR A 49 0.79 -5.55 -12.80
C TYR A 49 1.48 -6.83 -13.26
N PHE A 50 2.54 -7.24 -12.60
CA PHE A 50 3.20 -8.51 -12.88
C PHE A 50 2.32 -9.73 -12.56
N GLN A 51 1.31 -9.57 -11.70
CA GLN A 51 0.36 -10.65 -11.37
C GLN A 51 -0.50 -11.07 -12.58
N ARG A 52 -0.71 -10.17 -13.55
CA ARG A 52 -1.48 -10.53 -14.74
C ARG A 52 -0.88 -11.69 -15.49
N GLN A 53 0.45 -11.73 -15.66
CA GLN A 53 1.11 -12.80 -16.37
C GLN A 53 0.95 -14.14 -15.63
N MET A 54 1.15 -14.14 -14.31
CA MET A 54 0.91 -15.33 -13.47
C MET A 54 -0.51 -15.88 -13.64
N LEU A 55 -1.52 -14.98 -13.69
CA LEU A 55 -2.91 -15.38 -13.88
C LEU A 55 -3.17 -15.92 -15.30
N LEU A 56 -2.59 -15.32 -16.34
CA LEU A 56 -2.73 -15.77 -17.74
C LEU A 56 -2.08 -17.14 -17.97
N ASP A 57 -0.94 -17.37 -17.33
CA ASP A 57 -0.19 -18.64 -17.48
C ASP A 57 -0.78 -19.76 -16.61
N HIS A 58 -1.68 -19.42 -15.67
CA HIS A 58 -2.25 -20.40 -14.75
C HIS A 58 -3.27 -21.30 -15.45
N PRO A 59 -3.13 -22.65 -15.37
CA PRO A 59 -3.98 -23.60 -16.11
C PRO A 59 -5.48 -23.51 -15.77
N ALA A 60 -5.83 -23.00 -14.58
CA ALA A 60 -7.19 -22.82 -14.13
C ALA A 60 -7.88 -21.53 -14.63
N MET A 61 -7.13 -20.61 -15.24
CA MET A 61 -7.63 -19.30 -15.66
C MET A 61 -7.76 -19.19 -17.17
N GLU A 62 -8.68 -18.35 -17.61
CA GLU A 62 -8.84 -17.98 -19.03
C GLU A 62 -9.34 -16.54 -19.15
N ILE A 63 -9.19 -15.93 -20.33
CA ILE A 63 -9.88 -14.68 -20.67
C ILE A 63 -11.38 -14.95 -20.69
N ASP A 64 -12.16 -14.12 -20.00
CA ASP A 64 -13.62 -14.25 -19.98
C ASP A 64 -14.23 -13.69 -21.27
N PRO A 65 -14.74 -14.55 -22.18
CA PRO A 65 -15.30 -14.11 -23.45
C PRO A 65 -16.70 -13.48 -23.28
N THR A 66 -17.27 -13.52 -22.09
CA THR A 66 -18.66 -13.08 -21.84
C THR A 66 -18.76 -11.62 -21.44
N VAL A 67 -17.62 -10.97 -21.15
CA VAL A 67 -17.55 -9.57 -20.77
C VAL A 67 -16.57 -8.79 -21.66
N PRO A 68 -16.85 -7.52 -21.96
CA PRO A 68 -15.89 -6.68 -22.67
C PRO A 68 -14.67 -6.36 -21.79
N PRO A 69 -13.55 -5.94 -22.39
CA PRO A 69 -12.43 -5.39 -21.64
C PRO A 69 -12.86 -4.26 -20.71
N TYR A 70 -12.36 -4.29 -19.46
CA TYR A 70 -12.68 -3.26 -18.48
C TYR A 70 -11.88 -1.98 -18.74
N LYS A 71 -12.57 -0.82 -18.77
CA LYS A 71 -11.94 0.48 -18.97
C LYS A 71 -11.76 1.19 -17.65
N PHE A 72 -10.49 1.42 -17.30
CA PHE A 72 -10.15 2.28 -16.16
C PHE A 72 -10.19 3.73 -16.62
N VAL A 73 -11.12 4.49 -16.07
CA VAL A 73 -11.39 5.88 -16.45
C VAL A 73 -10.99 6.78 -15.27
N GLN A 74 -10.11 7.73 -15.52
CA GLN A 74 -9.70 8.72 -14.54
C GLN A 74 -10.80 9.77 -14.32
N TRP A 75 -10.73 10.49 -13.23
CA TRP A 75 -11.70 11.53 -12.84
C TRP A 75 -12.00 12.56 -13.94
N ASN A 76 -11.06 12.82 -14.83
CA ASN A 76 -11.19 13.71 -16.00
C ASN A 76 -11.73 13.01 -17.26
N CYS A 77 -12.37 11.85 -17.11
CA CYS A 77 -12.91 11.03 -18.19
C CYS A 77 -11.87 10.41 -19.14
N LYS A 78 -10.59 10.48 -18.82
CA LYS A 78 -9.53 9.87 -19.62
C LYS A 78 -9.46 8.35 -19.35
N VAL A 79 -9.53 7.54 -20.41
CA VAL A 79 -9.24 6.12 -20.32
C VAL A 79 -7.73 5.94 -20.14
N VAL A 80 -7.31 5.49 -18.97
CA VAL A 80 -5.88 5.27 -18.65
C VAL A 80 -5.45 3.86 -18.94
N ARG A 81 -6.41 2.92 -18.99
CA ARG A 81 -6.16 1.52 -19.29
C ARG A 81 -7.42 0.82 -19.75
N GLU A 82 -7.26 -0.16 -20.62
CA GLU A 82 -8.29 -1.13 -21.04
C GLU A 82 -7.71 -2.53 -20.89
N ILE A 83 -8.41 -3.44 -20.18
CA ILE A 83 -7.88 -4.75 -19.79
C ILE A 83 -8.95 -5.81 -20.02
N GLU A 84 -8.61 -6.85 -20.81
CA GLU A 84 -9.38 -8.09 -20.88
C GLU A 84 -9.47 -8.73 -19.49
N GLN A 85 -10.69 -9.13 -19.11
CA GLN A 85 -10.96 -9.70 -17.81
C GLN A 85 -10.78 -11.23 -17.84
N LEU A 86 -10.40 -11.79 -16.72
CA LEU A 86 -10.16 -13.22 -16.54
C LEU A 86 -11.26 -13.86 -15.70
N ARG A 87 -11.45 -15.16 -15.87
CA ARG A 87 -12.29 -16.00 -15.02
C ARG A 87 -11.65 -17.37 -14.80
N PHE A 88 -12.17 -18.13 -13.88
CA PHE A 88 -11.85 -19.56 -13.81
C PHE A 88 -12.46 -20.28 -15.02
N LYS A 89 -11.71 -21.24 -15.60
CA LYS A 89 -12.21 -22.08 -16.67
C LYS A 89 -13.42 -22.89 -16.19
N PRO A 90 -14.40 -23.17 -17.05
CA PRO A 90 -15.52 -24.03 -16.72
C PRO A 90 -15.05 -25.38 -16.18
N GLY A 91 -15.67 -25.86 -15.10
CA GLY A 91 -15.37 -27.14 -14.47
C GLY A 91 -14.16 -27.15 -13.51
N VAL A 92 -13.46 -26.04 -13.37
CA VAL A 92 -12.41 -25.90 -12.34
C VAL A 92 -13.07 -25.75 -10.97
N ASP A 93 -12.60 -26.52 -9.98
CA ASP A 93 -12.93 -26.27 -8.57
C ASP A 93 -11.95 -25.24 -8.00
N PRO A 94 -12.38 -24.01 -7.69
CA PRO A 94 -11.51 -22.97 -7.16
C PRO A 94 -10.87 -23.31 -5.81
N ALA A 95 -11.46 -24.24 -5.05
CA ALA A 95 -10.88 -24.68 -3.78
C ALA A 95 -9.53 -25.40 -3.97
N THR A 96 -9.31 -26.01 -5.13
CA THR A 96 -8.07 -26.71 -5.48
C THR A 96 -7.01 -25.82 -6.13
N VAL A 97 -7.37 -24.60 -6.50
CA VAL A 97 -6.45 -23.67 -7.19
C VAL A 97 -5.45 -23.07 -6.21
N VAL A 98 -4.18 -23.08 -6.59
CA VAL A 98 -3.06 -22.49 -5.84
C VAL A 98 -2.31 -21.51 -6.74
N PHE A 99 -2.36 -20.23 -6.41
CA PHE A 99 -1.57 -19.21 -7.11
C PHE A 99 -0.19 -19.04 -6.47
N GLU A 100 0.85 -19.05 -7.29
CA GLU A 100 2.20 -18.67 -6.87
C GLU A 100 2.41 -17.17 -7.11
N THR A 101 2.10 -16.35 -6.11
CA THR A 101 2.12 -14.88 -6.24
C THR A 101 3.53 -14.31 -6.41
N GLY A 102 4.58 -15.02 -5.97
CA GLY A 102 5.98 -14.61 -6.07
C GLY A 102 6.43 -13.55 -5.07
N TYR A 103 5.52 -13.01 -4.22
CA TYR A 103 5.89 -11.99 -3.22
C TYR A 103 6.88 -12.51 -2.18
N ASP A 104 6.73 -13.75 -1.74
CA ASP A 104 7.66 -14.40 -0.81
C ASP A 104 9.05 -14.55 -1.43
N LYS A 105 9.13 -15.04 -2.66
CA LYS A 105 10.41 -15.22 -3.38
C LYS A 105 11.13 -13.87 -3.52
N ALA A 106 10.42 -12.82 -3.91
CA ALA A 106 10.97 -11.47 -4.03
C ALA A 106 11.41 -10.88 -2.68
N ALA A 107 10.58 -11.00 -1.64
CA ALA A 107 10.89 -10.51 -0.31
C ALA A 107 12.12 -11.21 0.28
N LEU A 108 12.22 -12.53 0.14
CA LEU A 108 13.36 -13.30 0.64
C LEU A 108 14.66 -12.97 -0.09
N ALA A 109 14.62 -12.77 -1.41
CA ALA A 109 15.78 -12.30 -2.16
C ALA A 109 16.25 -10.91 -1.70
N SER A 110 15.32 -9.98 -1.49
CA SER A 110 15.60 -8.63 -0.97
C SER A 110 16.11 -8.67 0.47
N TRP A 111 15.59 -9.58 1.30
CA TRP A 111 16.05 -9.78 2.67
C TRP A 111 17.53 -10.17 2.77
N GLU A 112 18.03 -11.02 1.88
CA GLU A 112 19.46 -11.39 1.85
C GLU A 112 20.34 -10.16 1.61
N ILE A 113 19.92 -9.26 0.73
CA ILE A 113 20.62 -8.00 0.46
C ILE A 113 20.55 -7.09 1.71
N PHE A 114 19.35 -6.93 2.30
CA PHE A 114 19.13 -6.11 3.48
C PHE A 114 20.00 -6.56 4.66
N LYS A 115 20.07 -7.87 4.96
CA LYS A 115 20.92 -8.45 6.02
C LYS A 115 22.39 -8.08 5.81
N ARG A 116 22.90 -8.26 4.60
CA ARG A 116 24.29 -7.94 4.26
C ARG A 116 24.60 -6.46 4.48
N LEU A 117 23.72 -5.58 4.03
CA LEU A 117 23.88 -4.13 4.18
C LEU A 117 23.79 -3.69 5.64
N ARG A 118 22.89 -4.30 6.43
CA ARG A 118 22.80 -4.04 7.86
C ARG A 118 24.04 -4.55 8.62
N ALA A 119 24.58 -5.70 8.26
CA ALA A 119 25.81 -6.24 8.84
C ALA A 119 27.03 -5.36 8.54
N SER A 120 27.08 -4.71 7.38
CA SER A 120 28.15 -3.75 7.04
C SER A 120 27.97 -2.36 7.65
N GLY A 121 26.87 -2.09 8.35
CA GLY A 121 26.56 -0.77 8.93
C GLY A 121 25.94 0.21 7.94
N ALA A 122 25.69 -0.19 6.69
CA ALA A 122 25.03 0.68 5.69
C ALA A 122 23.55 0.92 6.01
N ILE A 123 22.90 0.02 6.72
CA ILE A 123 21.55 0.20 7.26
C ILE A 123 21.63 0.20 8.78
N PRO A 124 21.03 1.18 9.48
CA PRO A 124 21.01 1.21 10.94
C PRO A 124 20.35 -0.05 11.55
N ARG A 125 20.90 -0.57 12.64
CA ARG A 125 20.45 -1.86 13.25
C ARG A 125 18.98 -1.87 13.64
N GLN A 126 18.42 -0.73 14.06
CA GLN A 126 17.05 -0.58 14.51
C GLN A 126 16.03 -0.48 13.38
N VAL A 127 16.49 -0.32 12.13
CA VAL A 127 15.60 -0.21 10.97
C VAL A 127 15.12 -1.60 10.55
N ARG A 128 13.81 -1.75 10.36
CA ARG A 128 13.18 -2.99 9.88
C ARG A 128 13.18 -3.06 8.36
N PHE A 129 13.11 -4.26 7.85
CA PHE A 129 12.82 -4.50 6.43
C PHE A 129 11.31 -4.45 6.22
N GLN A 130 10.85 -3.58 5.32
CA GLN A 130 9.45 -3.44 4.97
C GLN A 130 9.11 -4.28 3.75
N VAL A 131 8.05 -5.07 3.86
CA VAL A 131 7.44 -5.82 2.75
C VAL A 131 6.04 -5.27 2.51
N CYS A 132 5.79 -4.80 1.28
CA CYS A 132 4.49 -4.32 0.84
C CYS A 132 3.75 -5.44 0.13
N LEU A 133 2.53 -5.74 0.55
CA LEU A 133 1.68 -6.79 0.01
C LEU A 133 0.34 -6.18 -0.43
N PRO A 134 -0.18 -6.52 -1.61
CA PRO A 134 -1.50 -6.09 -2.02
C PRO A 134 -2.58 -6.88 -1.30
N THR A 135 -3.81 -6.41 -1.42
CA THR A 135 -4.98 -7.18 -1.06
C THR A 135 -5.45 -8.07 -2.21
N PRO A 136 -6.33 -9.05 -1.98
CA PRO A 136 -6.97 -9.81 -3.05
C PRO A 136 -7.75 -8.94 -4.03
N GLN A 137 -8.33 -7.84 -3.55
CA GLN A 137 -9.10 -6.92 -4.39
C GLN A 137 -8.19 -6.15 -5.36
N ALA A 138 -6.91 -5.95 -5.04
CA ALA A 138 -5.96 -5.26 -5.90
C ALA A 138 -5.88 -5.90 -7.30
N SER A 139 -5.60 -7.19 -7.38
CA SER A 139 -5.55 -7.92 -8.65
C SER A 139 -6.95 -8.31 -9.17
N GLY A 140 -7.88 -8.58 -8.28
CA GLY A 140 -9.24 -8.99 -8.65
C GLY A 140 -10.00 -7.90 -9.41
N TYR A 141 -10.03 -6.67 -8.92
CA TYR A 141 -10.67 -5.57 -9.64
C TYR A 141 -9.92 -5.16 -10.92
N LEU A 142 -8.61 -5.39 -10.97
CA LEU A 142 -7.85 -5.11 -12.18
C LEU A 142 -8.06 -6.15 -13.28
N TYR A 143 -8.17 -7.43 -12.92
CA TYR A 143 -8.00 -8.51 -13.88
C TYR A 143 -9.15 -9.50 -13.97
N VAL A 144 -10.06 -9.53 -12.99
CA VAL A 144 -11.08 -10.58 -12.89
C VAL A 144 -12.47 -10.01 -13.13
N SER A 145 -13.25 -10.69 -13.97
CA SER A 145 -14.61 -10.30 -14.29
C SER A 145 -15.52 -10.32 -13.07
N GLY A 146 -16.51 -9.43 -13.03
CA GLY A 146 -17.41 -9.26 -11.89
C GLY A 146 -17.97 -10.56 -11.35
N PRO A 147 -18.55 -11.45 -12.20
CA PRO A 147 -19.12 -12.73 -11.74
C PRO A 147 -18.12 -13.70 -11.09
N ALA A 148 -16.83 -13.63 -11.47
CA ALA A 148 -15.80 -14.51 -10.94
C ALA A 148 -15.05 -13.94 -9.73
N ARG A 149 -15.25 -12.67 -9.43
CA ARG A 149 -14.39 -11.88 -8.55
C ARG A 149 -14.45 -12.35 -7.08
N GLU A 150 -15.64 -12.64 -6.57
CA GLU A 150 -15.81 -13.04 -5.17
C GLU A 150 -15.07 -14.35 -4.88
N THR A 151 -15.25 -15.36 -5.73
CA THR A 151 -14.52 -16.62 -5.63
C THR A 151 -13.01 -16.43 -5.77
N TYR A 152 -12.59 -15.55 -6.69
CA TYR A 152 -11.18 -15.22 -6.87
C TYR A 152 -10.56 -14.61 -5.61
N PHE A 153 -11.26 -13.73 -4.91
CA PHE A 153 -10.75 -13.10 -3.68
C PHE A 153 -10.36 -14.15 -2.64
N ASP A 154 -11.17 -15.19 -2.44
CA ASP A 154 -10.87 -16.24 -1.47
C ASP A 154 -9.63 -17.06 -1.87
N VAL A 155 -9.50 -17.37 -3.16
CA VAL A 155 -8.33 -18.12 -3.69
C VAL A 155 -7.06 -17.30 -3.53
N TYR A 156 -7.11 -16.03 -3.91
CA TYR A 156 -5.95 -15.15 -3.86
C TYR A 156 -5.57 -14.75 -2.43
N GLU A 157 -6.55 -14.60 -1.50
CA GLU A 157 -6.30 -14.41 -0.08
C GLU A 157 -5.50 -15.58 0.52
N ARG A 158 -5.86 -16.83 0.17
CA ARG A 158 -5.08 -18.01 0.59
C ARG A 158 -3.64 -17.95 0.10
N ALA A 159 -3.45 -17.57 -1.16
CA ALA A 159 -2.11 -17.47 -1.76
C ALA A 159 -1.25 -16.37 -1.10
N LEU A 160 -1.84 -15.20 -0.80
CA LEU A 160 -1.15 -14.12 -0.09
C LEU A 160 -0.78 -14.52 1.34
N LYS A 161 -1.67 -15.20 2.06
CA LYS A 161 -1.38 -15.70 3.41
C LYS A 161 -0.29 -16.76 3.41
N ALA A 162 -0.23 -17.61 2.39
CA ALA A 162 0.85 -18.58 2.23
C ALA A 162 2.20 -17.87 1.98
N ALA A 163 2.22 -16.86 1.09
CA ALA A 163 3.41 -16.05 0.86
C ALA A 163 3.86 -15.31 2.14
N LEU A 164 2.93 -14.70 2.88
CA LEU A 164 3.22 -14.08 4.17
C LEU A 164 3.83 -15.08 5.18
N ALA A 165 3.28 -16.28 5.27
CA ALA A 165 3.78 -17.31 6.17
C ALA A 165 5.23 -17.72 5.80
N ASN A 166 5.53 -17.84 4.50
CA ASN A 166 6.89 -18.12 4.01
C ASN A 166 7.87 -17.00 4.40
N ILE A 167 7.46 -15.74 4.24
CA ILE A 167 8.26 -14.56 4.64
C ILE A 167 8.52 -14.58 6.14
N ALA A 168 7.47 -14.70 6.95
CA ALA A 168 7.56 -14.65 8.40
C ALA A 168 8.31 -15.84 9.03
N LYS A 169 8.38 -16.97 8.33
CA LYS A 169 9.19 -18.14 8.76
C LYS A 169 10.69 -17.87 8.68
N VAL A 170 11.13 -17.00 7.76
CA VAL A 170 12.56 -16.76 7.49
C VAL A 170 13.04 -15.44 8.10
N ILE A 171 12.24 -14.40 8.06
CA ILE A 171 12.62 -13.07 8.55
C ILE A 171 12.20 -12.95 10.02
N PRO A 172 13.15 -12.65 10.93
CA PRO A 172 12.80 -12.48 12.35
C PRO A 172 11.73 -11.39 12.54
N ALA A 173 10.77 -11.64 13.42
CA ALA A 173 9.66 -10.70 13.67
C ALA A 173 10.14 -9.28 14.05
N ALA A 174 11.22 -9.18 14.81
CA ALA A 174 11.81 -7.89 15.19
C ALA A 174 12.44 -7.11 14.02
N ASP A 175 12.69 -7.78 12.91
CA ASP A 175 13.33 -7.22 11.72
C ASP A 175 12.35 -6.95 10.58
N LEU A 176 11.09 -7.38 10.71
CA LEU A 176 10.08 -7.36 9.67
C LEU A 176 8.99 -6.31 9.94
N SER A 177 8.60 -5.59 8.91
CA SER A 177 7.41 -4.74 8.86
C SER A 177 6.56 -5.13 7.65
N ILE A 178 5.28 -5.38 7.84
CA ILE A 178 4.33 -5.71 6.75
C ILE A 178 3.40 -4.53 6.53
N GLN A 179 3.30 -4.09 5.29
CA GLN A 179 2.33 -3.12 4.83
C GLN A 179 1.33 -3.78 3.89
N TRP A 180 0.03 -3.63 4.19
CA TRP A 180 -1.03 -3.99 3.27
C TRP A 180 -1.43 -2.78 2.42
N ASP A 181 -1.37 -2.92 1.09
CA ASP A 181 -1.72 -1.85 0.15
C ASP A 181 -3.20 -1.92 -0.21
N VAL A 182 -3.97 -0.95 0.29
CA VAL A 182 -5.42 -0.86 0.21
C VAL A 182 -5.80 0.22 -0.81
N CYS A 183 -5.92 -0.16 -2.08
CA CYS A 183 -6.18 0.75 -3.18
C CYS A 183 -7.58 0.55 -3.77
N GLN A 184 -7.89 -0.65 -4.23
CA GLN A 184 -9.17 -0.92 -4.89
C GLN A 184 -10.35 -0.82 -3.92
N GLU A 185 -10.11 -1.09 -2.67
CA GLU A 185 -11.08 -0.92 -1.59
C GLU A 185 -11.44 0.56 -1.39
N VAL A 186 -10.45 1.45 -1.38
CA VAL A 186 -10.69 2.89 -1.33
C VAL A 186 -11.51 3.33 -2.55
N LEU A 187 -11.13 2.86 -3.75
CA LEU A 187 -11.88 3.15 -4.97
C LEU A 187 -13.31 2.59 -4.91
N ALA A 188 -13.54 1.45 -4.28
CA ALA A 188 -14.89 0.92 -4.07
C ALA A 188 -15.71 1.83 -3.14
N PHE A 189 -15.11 2.37 -2.08
CA PHE A 189 -15.75 3.36 -1.20
C PHE A 189 -16.01 4.70 -1.91
N GLU A 190 -15.12 5.14 -2.79
CA GLU A 190 -15.28 6.31 -3.66
C GLU A 190 -16.27 6.08 -4.82
N ASN A 191 -17.01 4.96 -4.81
CA ASN A 191 -18.01 4.64 -5.82
C ASN A 191 -17.46 4.49 -7.26
N TYR A 192 -16.19 4.18 -7.39
CA TYR A 192 -15.53 3.99 -8.69
C TYR A 192 -16.05 2.74 -9.42
N PHE A 193 -16.15 1.60 -8.72
CA PHE A 193 -16.66 0.35 -9.27
C PHE A 193 -18.18 0.27 -9.14
N LYS A 194 -18.88 0.19 -10.29
CA LYS A 194 -20.34 0.17 -10.34
C LYS A 194 -20.94 -1.22 -10.07
N ASP A 195 -20.13 -2.26 -10.27
CA ASP A 195 -20.51 -3.67 -10.13
C ASP A 195 -20.16 -4.26 -8.75
N ARG A 196 -19.83 -3.40 -7.76
CA ARG A 196 -19.57 -3.87 -6.40
C ARG A 196 -20.84 -4.38 -5.72
N PRO A 197 -20.76 -5.45 -4.89
CA PRO A 197 -21.93 -5.98 -4.19
C PRO A 197 -22.46 -4.99 -3.14
N ALA A 198 -23.75 -5.08 -2.79
CA ALA A 198 -24.37 -4.17 -1.82
C ALA A 198 -23.69 -4.17 -0.44
N HIS A 199 -23.14 -5.32 -0.03
CA HIS A 199 -22.47 -5.51 1.26
C HIS A 199 -20.94 -5.34 1.21
N TYR A 200 -20.41 -4.68 0.17
CA TYR A 200 -18.98 -4.53 -0.10
C TYR A 200 -18.18 -3.98 1.09
N LYS A 201 -18.73 -3.04 1.86
CA LYS A 201 -18.04 -2.47 3.02
C LYS A 201 -17.71 -3.53 4.08
N LYS A 202 -18.69 -4.38 4.39
CA LYS A 202 -18.47 -5.48 5.33
C LYS A 202 -17.45 -6.47 4.81
N GLN A 203 -17.56 -6.88 3.54
CA GLN A 203 -16.58 -7.79 2.92
C GLN A 203 -15.16 -7.22 2.97
N ILE A 204 -14.99 -5.93 2.66
CA ILE A 204 -13.70 -5.26 2.70
C ILE A 204 -13.12 -5.28 4.13
N PHE A 205 -13.89 -4.86 5.14
CA PHE A 205 -13.39 -4.83 6.51
C PHE A 205 -13.08 -6.23 7.05
N ASP A 206 -13.94 -7.22 6.78
CA ASP A 206 -13.69 -8.60 7.18
C ASP A 206 -12.40 -9.15 6.55
N MET A 207 -12.16 -8.88 5.27
CA MET A 207 -10.95 -9.29 4.56
C MET A 207 -9.70 -8.58 5.13
N LEU A 208 -9.75 -7.26 5.29
CA LEU A 208 -8.63 -6.50 5.84
C LEU A 208 -8.30 -6.94 7.27
N GLY A 209 -9.32 -7.21 8.10
CA GLY A 209 -9.14 -7.80 9.44
C GLY A 209 -8.43 -9.15 9.38
N ARG A 210 -8.89 -10.08 8.50
CA ARG A 210 -8.25 -11.39 8.33
C ARG A 210 -6.81 -11.31 7.82
N LEU A 211 -6.50 -10.35 6.94
CA LEU A 211 -5.14 -10.12 6.45
C LEU A 211 -4.24 -9.56 7.55
N GLY A 212 -4.73 -8.57 8.31
CA GLY A 212 -3.99 -8.04 9.45
C GLY A 212 -3.72 -9.11 10.50
N ASP A 213 -4.74 -9.87 10.89
CA ASP A 213 -4.64 -10.94 11.89
C ASP A 213 -3.76 -12.13 11.45
N ALA A 214 -3.49 -12.27 10.15
CA ALA A 214 -2.58 -13.29 9.62
C ALA A 214 -1.10 -12.92 9.82
N VAL A 215 -0.77 -11.66 10.06
CA VAL A 215 0.61 -11.23 10.35
C VAL A 215 0.98 -11.66 11.77
N PRO A 216 2.09 -12.40 11.98
CA PRO A 216 2.47 -12.90 13.31
C PRO A 216 2.70 -11.79 14.35
N GLU A 217 2.47 -12.11 15.62
CA GLU A 217 2.80 -11.23 16.73
C GLU A 217 4.30 -10.85 16.72
N GLY A 218 4.60 -9.60 17.10
CA GLY A 218 5.96 -9.06 17.09
C GLY A 218 6.44 -8.52 15.74
N VAL A 219 5.79 -8.90 14.64
CA VAL A 219 5.98 -8.25 13.32
C VAL A 219 5.24 -6.92 13.33
N GLU A 220 5.90 -5.83 12.93
CA GLU A 220 5.25 -4.55 12.72
C GLU A 220 4.27 -4.63 11.53
N MET A 221 3.06 -4.10 11.67
CA MET A 221 2.04 -4.22 10.64
C MET A 221 1.21 -2.95 10.52
N GLY A 222 0.95 -2.56 9.29
CA GLY A 222 0.06 -1.44 8.99
C GLY A 222 -0.59 -1.50 7.62
N TYR A 223 -1.34 -0.46 7.31
CA TYR A 223 -2.08 -0.34 6.06
C TYR A 223 -1.78 1.00 5.39
N HIS A 224 -1.54 0.93 4.09
CA HIS A 224 -1.47 2.09 3.20
C HIS A 224 -2.77 2.19 2.40
N LEU A 225 -3.56 3.23 2.62
CA LEU A 225 -4.74 3.54 1.83
C LEU A 225 -4.34 4.41 0.64
N CYS A 226 -4.95 4.19 -0.54
CA CYS A 226 -4.55 4.86 -1.77
C CYS A 226 -5.76 5.12 -2.68
N TYR A 227 -5.81 6.30 -3.32
CA TYR A 227 -6.82 6.62 -4.34
C TYR A 227 -6.49 6.06 -5.74
N GLY A 228 -5.45 5.21 -5.85
CA GLY A 228 -4.91 4.77 -7.12
C GLY A 228 -4.18 5.92 -7.84
N SER A 229 -2.97 5.67 -8.29
CA SER A 229 -2.17 6.73 -8.95
C SER A 229 -1.51 6.22 -10.23
N PRO A 230 -2.29 5.83 -11.26
CA PRO A 230 -1.73 5.53 -12.56
C PRO A 230 -1.11 6.81 -13.14
N ARG A 231 0.14 6.70 -13.64
CA ARG A 231 0.90 7.84 -14.19
C ARG A 231 1.09 9.01 -13.22
N ASP A 232 1.18 8.69 -11.92
CA ASP A 232 1.40 9.68 -10.85
C ASP A 232 0.23 10.67 -10.66
N GLU A 233 -0.99 10.27 -11.06
CA GLU A 233 -2.23 11.04 -10.89
C GLU A 233 -3.34 10.13 -10.32
N HIS A 234 -4.18 10.64 -9.42
CA HIS A 234 -5.27 9.87 -8.82
C HIS A 234 -6.31 9.39 -9.86
N LEU A 235 -6.93 8.24 -9.62
CA LEU A 235 -8.08 7.78 -10.40
C LEU A 235 -9.34 8.57 -10.06
N VAL A 236 -9.50 9.00 -8.83
CA VAL A 236 -10.64 9.77 -8.31
C VAL A 236 -10.17 11.07 -7.69
N GLN A 237 -11.04 12.08 -7.71
CA GLN A 237 -10.85 13.31 -6.94
C GLN A 237 -11.71 13.22 -5.68
N PRO A 238 -11.11 12.97 -4.51
CA PRO A 238 -11.87 12.85 -3.26
C PRO A 238 -12.47 14.20 -2.87
N LYS A 239 -13.70 14.16 -2.35
CA LYS A 239 -14.35 15.36 -1.81
C LYS A 239 -13.60 15.86 -0.57
N ASP A 240 -13.33 14.97 0.34
CA ASP A 240 -12.65 15.18 1.62
C ASP A 240 -12.05 13.86 2.15
N SER A 241 -11.48 13.86 3.33
CA SER A 241 -10.88 12.67 3.95
C SER A 241 -11.88 11.74 4.67
N ALA A 242 -13.20 11.99 4.62
CA ALA A 242 -14.18 11.23 5.41
C ALA A 242 -14.18 9.72 5.08
N ILE A 243 -14.05 9.37 3.81
CA ILE A 243 -13.97 7.96 3.38
C ILE A 243 -12.71 7.28 3.95
N LEU A 244 -11.58 7.95 3.93
CA LEU A 244 -10.34 7.41 4.53
C LEU A 244 -10.48 7.23 6.04
N VAL A 245 -11.14 8.16 6.72
CA VAL A 245 -11.43 8.07 8.17
C VAL A 245 -12.40 6.91 8.45
N GLU A 246 -13.46 6.74 7.66
CA GLU A 246 -14.36 5.60 7.77
C GLU A 246 -13.57 4.29 7.63
N MET A 247 -12.69 4.21 6.64
CA MET A 247 -11.88 3.02 6.39
C MET A 247 -10.88 2.76 7.51
N MET A 248 -10.15 3.75 7.99
CA MET A 248 -9.24 3.59 9.14
C MET A 248 -9.96 3.07 10.38
N ASN A 249 -11.13 3.64 10.70
CA ASN A 249 -11.93 3.20 11.83
C ASN A 249 -12.48 1.78 11.64
N GLY A 250 -12.94 1.44 10.43
CA GLY A 250 -13.42 0.11 10.11
C GLY A 250 -12.32 -0.96 10.15
N ILE A 251 -11.14 -0.67 9.63
CA ILE A 251 -9.95 -1.53 9.71
C ILE A 251 -9.57 -1.77 11.18
N ALA A 252 -9.51 -0.69 11.98
CA ALA A 252 -9.19 -0.80 13.40
C ALA A 252 -10.21 -1.63 14.20
N ALA A 253 -11.48 -1.55 13.82
CA ALA A 253 -12.54 -2.34 14.45
C ALA A 253 -12.49 -3.83 14.03
N ALA A 254 -12.15 -4.11 12.76
CA ALA A 254 -12.12 -5.47 12.20
C ALA A 254 -10.85 -6.25 12.55
N THR A 255 -9.73 -5.57 12.82
CA THR A 255 -8.44 -6.20 13.11
C THR A 255 -8.33 -6.48 14.61
N ARG A 256 -8.06 -7.73 14.99
CA ARG A 256 -7.95 -8.14 16.40
C ARG A 256 -6.60 -7.79 17.00
N ARG A 257 -5.52 -7.95 16.24
CA ARG A 257 -4.18 -7.59 16.68
C ARG A 257 -3.96 -6.07 16.65
N ARG A 258 -2.84 -5.62 17.21
CA ARG A 258 -2.39 -4.24 17.11
C ARG A 258 -2.06 -3.88 15.66
N ILE A 259 -2.48 -2.67 15.24
CA ILE A 259 -2.04 -2.00 14.03
C ILE A 259 -0.95 -1.01 14.43
N ASP A 260 0.24 -1.13 13.89
CA ASP A 260 1.37 -0.28 14.26
C ASP A 260 1.34 1.06 13.53
N PHE A 261 0.85 1.07 12.29
CA PHE A 261 0.69 2.30 11.52
C PHE A 261 -0.48 2.26 10.54
N LEU A 262 -1.00 3.44 10.24
CA LEU A 262 -1.93 3.70 9.15
C LEU A 262 -1.38 4.85 8.32
N HIS A 263 -1.44 4.72 7.02
CA HIS A 263 -1.06 5.76 6.07
C HIS A 263 -2.24 6.12 5.17
N ILE A 264 -2.45 7.43 4.96
CA ILE A 264 -3.46 7.96 4.03
C ILE A 264 -2.85 9.02 3.12
N PRO A 265 -3.25 9.06 1.83
CA PRO A 265 -2.83 10.08 0.89
C PRO A 265 -3.52 11.42 1.16
N VAL A 266 -2.87 12.50 0.80
CA VAL A 266 -3.45 13.85 0.74
C VAL A 266 -3.17 14.43 -0.64
N PRO A 267 -4.21 14.72 -1.47
CA PRO A 267 -4.00 15.26 -2.80
C PRO A 267 -3.23 16.59 -2.78
N ARG A 268 -2.36 16.77 -3.77
CA ARG A 268 -1.41 17.89 -3.88
C ARG A 268 -2.05 19.27 -3.72
N ASP A 269 -3.25 19.44 -4.24
CA ASP A 269 -3.99 20.70 -4.26
C ASP A 269 -4.86 20.93 -3.02
N ARG A 270 -4.88 19.98 -2.06
CA ARG A 270 -5.72 20.08 -0.86
C ARG A 270 -4.95 20.75 0.28
N THR A 271 -5.20 22.05 0.41
CA THR A 271 -4.69 22.91 1.49
C THR A 271 -5.84 23.60 2.26
N ASP A 272 -7.06 23.13 2.05
CA ASP A 272 -8.29 23.67 2.63
C ASP A 272 -8.74 22.87 3.85
N ASP A 273 -9.28 23.55 4.85
CA ASP A 273 -9.78 22.94 6.08
C ASP A 273 -10.85 21.86 5.83
N ALA A 274 -11.66 22.03 4.81
CA ALA A 274 -12.75 21.11 4.51
C ALA A 274 -12.26 19.70 4.17
N TYR A 275 -11.08 19.58 3.57
CA TYR A 275 -10.49 18.26 3.29
C TYR A 275 -10.05 17.55 4.57
N TYR A 276 -9.43 18.29 5.51
CA TYR A 276 -8.82 17.71 6.70
C TYR A 276 -9.78 17.56 7.89
N ALA A 277 -10.84 18.37 7.96
CA ALA A 277 -11.76 18.37 9.09
C ALA A 277 -12.29 16.96 9.47
N PRO A 278 -12.60 16.04 8.53
CA PRO A 278 -13.01 14.69 8.90
C PRO A 278 -11.97 13.89 9.70
N LEU A 279 -10.67 14.26 9.66
CA LEU A 279 -9.62 13.57 10.42
C LEU A 279 -9.85 13.60 11.93
N GLU A 280 -10.57 14.60 12.46
CA GLU A 280 -10.99 14.65 13.87
C GLU A 280 -11.86 13.43 14.26
N GLY A 281 -12.53 12.81 13.29
CA GLY A 281 -13.31 11.59 13.46
C GLY A 281 -12.49 10.30 13.52
N PHE A 282 -11.18 10.35 13.36
CA PHE A 282 -10.34 9.17 13.46
C PHE A 282 -10.21 8.71 14.92
N LYS A 283 -10.77 7.53 15.19
CA LYS A 283 -10.73 6.90 16.52
C LYS A 283 -9.43 6.08 16.65
N ARG A 284 -8.32 6.77 16.95
CA ARG A 284 -7.03 6.11 17.11
C ARG A 284 -7.13 4.97 18.14
N PRO A 285 -6.72 3.73 17.79
CA PRO A 285 -6.77 2.62 18.74
C PRO A 285 -6.03 2.93 20.06
N SER A 286 -6.60 2.53 21.18
CA SER A 286 -6.08 2.74 22.54
C SER A 286 -6.00 1.42 23.31
N GLY A 287 -5.46 1.44 24.54
CA GLY A 287 -5.26 0.24 25.35
C GLY A 287 -4.22 -0.70 24.75
N GLU A 288 -4.47 -2.02 24.78
CA GLU A 288 -3.56 -3.03 24.23
C GLU A 288 -3.29 -2.86 22.73
N LYS A 289 -4.27 -2.33 21.98
CA LYS A 289 -4.15 -1.96 20.56
C LYS A 289 -3.55 -0.57 20.33
N GLY A 290 -3.20 0.16 21.39
CA GLY A 290 -2.71 1.54 21.31
C GLY A 290 -1.33 1.65 20.67
N GLY A 291 -0.94 2.91 20.37
CA GLY A 291 0.33 3.23 19.76
C GLY A 291 0.33 3.16 18.23
N THR A 292 -0.84 3.05 17.58
CA THR A 292 -0.98 3.20 16.13
C THR A 292 -0.48 4.58 15.68
N LYS A 293 0.47 4.60 14.76
CA LYS A 293 0.99 5.82 14.14
C LYS A 293 0.15 6.18 12.92
N LEU A 294 -0.14 7.45 12.77
CA LEU A 294 -0.76 7.97 11.55
C LEU A 294 0.33 8.64 10.72
N TYR A 295 0.41 8.25 9.45
CA TYR A 295 1.25 8.91 8.46
C TYR A 295 0.36 9.56 7.41
N LEU A 296 0.66 10.82 7.07
CA LEU A 296 -0.06 11.58 6.07
C LEU A 296 0.81 11.82 4.85
N GLY A 297 0.27 11.52 3.69
CA GLY A 297 0.92 11.68 2.38
C GLY A 297 0.94 13.14 1.93
N LEU A 298 1.61 14.01 2.69
CA LEU A 298 1.62 15.47 2.52
C LEU A 298 2.72 15.96 1.60
N LEU A 299 3.73 15.09 1.34
CA LEU A 299 4.95 15.48 0.64
C LEU A 299 4.86 15.13 -0.85
N HIS A 300 5.03 16.15 -1.68
CA HIS A 300 4.95 16.02 -3.13
C HIS A 300 6.25 16.51 -3.79
N HIS A 301 6.54 15.98 -4.98
CA HIS A 301 7.72 16.43 -5.73
C HIS A 301 7.60 17.92 -6.10
N ASP A 302 8.70 18.65 -5.97
CA ASP A 302 8.85 20.05 -6.39
C ASP A 302 7.78 21.01 -5.82
N ASP A 303 7.33 20.78 -4.56
CA ASP A 303 6.27 21.58 -3.94
C ASP A 303 6.50 21.90 -2.45
N ALA A 304 7.70 22.28 -2.08
CA ALA A 304 8.05 22.56 -0.68
C ALA A 304 7.11 23.59 0.00
N ALA A 305 6.65 24.60 -0.73
CA ALA A 305 5.69 25.58 -0.20
C ALA A 305 4.28 24.98 -0.01
N GLY A 306 3.85 24.07 -0.90
CA GLY A 306 2.60 23.32 -0.74
C GLY A 306 2.70 22.32 0.40
N ASP A 307 3.83 21.61 0.52
CA ASP A 307 4.08 20.67 1.62
C ASP A 307 3.94 21.37 2.99
N ALA A 308 4.60 22.54 3.14
CA ALA A 308 4.47 23.33 4.38
C ALA A 308 3.03 23.71 4.68
N ARG A 309 2.28 24.19 3.69
CA ARG A 309 0.86 24.53 3.87
C ARG A 309 0.00 23.31 4.27
N ARG A 310 0.20 22.16 3.59
CA ARG A 310 -0.51 20.93 3.93
C ARG A 310 -0.21 20.45 5.35
N ILE A 311 1.06 20.52 5.77
CA ILE A 311 1.48 20.19 7.13
C ILE A 311 0.80 21.12 8.15
N ASP A 312 0.78 22.43 7.91
CA ASP A 312 0.17 23.40 8.83
C ASP A 312 -1.34 23.21 8.96
N VAL A 313 -2.03 22.88 7.87
CA VAL A 313 -3.46 22.54 7.95
C VAL A 313 -3.66 21.21 8.68
N ALA A 314 -2.90 20.17 8.35
CA ALA A 314 -3.02 18.86 8.98
C ALA A 314 -2.83 18.92 10.51
N ARG A 315 -1.91 19.74 11.00
CA ARG A 315 -1.68 19.94 12.45
C ARG A 315 -2.92 20.36 13.24
N ARG A 316 -3.89 21.01 12.58
CA ARG A 316 -5.14 21.45 13.24
C ARG A 316 -6.13 20.31 13.45
N TYR A 317 -6.07 19.24 12.63
CA TYR A 317 -7.11 18.21 12.57
C TYR A 317 -6.62 16.80 12.90
N ALA A 318 -5.36 16.47 12.64
CA ALA A 318 -4.87 15.09 12.71
C ALA A 318 -4.19 14.71 14.04
N GLY A 319 -3.93 15.69 14.90
CA GLY A 319 -3.13 15.48 16.12
C GLY A 319 -1.67 15.13 15.80
N ASP A 320 -1.13 14.09 16.42
CA ASP A 320 0.25 13.62 16.17
C ASP A 320 0.30 12.72 14.93
N PHE A 321 1.14 13.07 13.95
CA PHE A 321 1.30 12.32 12.70
C PHE A 321 2.74 12.41 12.17
N GLY A 322 3.13 11.39 11.40
CA GLY A 322 4.34 11.42 10.59
C GLY A 322 4.05 11.81 9.15
N LEU A 323 5.10 12.03 8.38
CA LEU A 323 5.04 12.48 7.00
C LEU A 323 5.34 11.33 6.03
N SER A 324 4.74 11.44 4.86
CA SER A 324 4.95 10.54 3.74
C SER A 324 4.63 11.24 2.42
N ALA A 325 4.98 10.61 1.30
CA ALA A 325 4.35 10.90 0.02
C ALA A 325 2.96 10.25 -0.06
N GLU A 326 2.13 10.66 -1.00
CA GLU A 326 0.79 10.06 -1.21
C GLU A 326 0.83 8.57 -1.53
N CYS A 327 1.84 8.15 -2.28
CA CYS A 327 2.00 6.79 -2.74
C CYS A 327 3.50 6.48 -2.95
N GLY A 328 3.81 5.23 -3.34
CA GLY A 328 5.17 4.86 -3.73
C GLY A 328 5.66 5.63 -4.96
N TRP A 329 6.96 5.87 -5.05
CA TRP A 329 7.60 6.69 -6.09
C TRP A 329 7.87 5.95 -7.41
N GLY A 330 7.59 4.65 -7.49
CA GLY A 330 7.95 3.82 -8.65
C GLY A 330 7.36 4.27 -10.00
N ARG A 331 6.34 5.13 -9.99
CA ARG A 331 5.73 5.72 -11.19
C ARG A 331 6.21 7.13 -11.51
N THR A 332 6.99 7.72 -10.61
CA THR A 332 7.59 9.04 -10.80
C THR A 332 8.78 8.95 -11.77
N GLU A 333 9.06 10.04 -12.48
CA GLU A 333 10.25 10.11 -13.32
C GLU A 333 11.53 9.96 -12.47
N PRO A 334 12.46 9.06 -12.82
CA PRO A 334 13.66 8.81 -12.01
C PRO A 334 14.46 10.06 -11.66
N GLY A 335 14.49 11.06 -12.55
CA GLY A 335 15.15 12.35 -12.33
C GLY A 335 14.60 13.18 -11.17
N ARG A 336 13.36 12.89 -10.70
CA ARG A 336 12.75 13.56 -9.55
C ARG A 336 13.15 12.98 -8.19
N LEU A 337 13.73 11.78 -8.17
CA LEU A 337 14.09 11.10 -6.92
C LEU A 337 15.01 11.93 -5.99
N PRO A 338 16.06 12.61 -6.46
CA PRO A 338 16.89 13.46 -5.59
C PRO A 338 16.09 14.58 -4.91
N GLY A 339 15.16 15.20 -5.64
CA GLY A 339 14.27 16.24 -5.11
C GLY A 339 13.30 15.70 -4.04
N LEU A 340 12.72 14.52 -4.29
CA LEU A 340 11.85 13.84 -3.33
C LEU A 340 12.59 13.50 -2.03
N LEU A 341 13.77 12.89 -2.11
CA LEU A 341 14.58 12.56 -0.95
C LEU A 341 14.94 13.80 -0.13
N LYS A 342 15.42 14.86 -0.81
CA LYS A 342 15.73 16.14 -0.17
C LYS A 342 14.50 16.76 0.50
N GLY A 343 13.36 16.79 -0.17
CA GLY A 343 12.09 17.32 0.38
C GLY A 343 11.65 16.57 1.63
N HIS A 344 11.66 15.23 1.60
CA HIS A 344 11.32 14.40 2.74
C HIS A 344 12.25 14.64 3.93
N ARG A 345 13.57 14.72 3.69
CA ARG A 345 14.55 14.99 4.74
C ARG A 345 14.28 16.35 5.40
N LEU A 346 14.18 17.42 4.60
CA LEU A 346 13.95 18.77 5.12
C LEU A 346 12.63 18.87 5.91
N ALA A 347 11.56 18.26 5.42
CA ALA A 347 10.29 18.21 6.12
C ALA A 347 10.40 17.46 7.46
N ALA A 348 11.13 16.34 7.48
CA ALA A 348 11.35 15.57 8.71
C ALA A 348 12.22 16.32 9.73
N GLU A 349 13.21 17.09 9.30
CA GLU A 349 14.05 17.95 10.17
C GLU A 349 13.22 19.06 10.82
N GLY A 350 12.15 19.55 10.14
CA GLY A 350 11.25 20.59 10.61
C GLY A 350 10.10 20.13 11.54
N LEU A 351 9.91 18.82 11.74
CA LEU A 351 8.99 18.26 12.72
C LEU A 351 9.64 18.20 14.09
#